data_6dc4b0696b3253171a0b887decef43b6
#
_entry.id   6dc4b0696b3253171a0b887decef43b6
#
_cell.length_a   1.000
_cell.length_b   1.000
_cell.length_c   1.000
_cell.angle_alpha   90.00
_cell.angle_beta   90.00
_cell.angle_gamma   90.00
#
_symmetry.space_group_name_H-M   'P 1'
#
loop_
_entity.id
_entity.type
_entity.pdbx_description
1 polymer ?
#
loop_
_entity_poly.entity_id
_entity_poly.type
_entity_poly.pdbx_seq_one_letter_code
_entity_poly.pdbx_strand_id
1 'polypeptide(L)'
;MSEFDNVINEINKKNEAKETVEQTVEVPEEGDGKKSFAERMAEKKSQCYAMIDDACLNSVSSADNLRQFLTVQSRFDKYSLNNALLIFAQKPDAVKVKDFDAWKKDDISIKKGAKSFMILEPSPYKGTDGKMHRGYNAKNVFDISDVEAPEEAFPQPKPYEQKKLVAALVHEAPVPVRKAEQSLGEH
;
A
#
# COMPACT_ATOMS: atom_id res chain seq x y z
N MET A 1 5.13 -32.30 15.52
CA MET A 1 4.69 -31.35 14.49
C MET A 1 3.49 -30.63 15.05
N SER A 2 3.53 -29.32 15.20
CA SER A 2 2.43 -28.55 15.78
C SER A 2 1.37 -28.28 14.73
N GLU A 3 0.15 -27.97 15.16
CA GLU A 3 -0.95 -27.55 14.28
C GLU A 3 -0.54 -26.35 13.39
N PHE A 4 0.37 -25.53 13.88
CA PHE A 4 0.94 -24.39 13.20
C PHE A 4 1.82 -24.78 11.99
N ASP A 5 2.60 -25.86 12.10
CA ASP A 5 3.44 -26.37 11.00
C ASP A 5 2.59 -26.90 9.84
N ASN A 6 1.41 -27.45 10.13
CA ASN A 6 0.45 -27.91 9.11
C ASN A 6 -0.18 -26.76 8.34
N VAL A 7 -0.51 -25.65 9.02
CA VAL A 7 -1.08 -24.45 8.38
C VAL A 7 -0.06 -23.78 7.45
N ILE A 8 1.20 -23.68 7.87
CA ILE A 8 2.29 -23.13 7.04
C ILE A 8 2.53 -24.01 5.81
N ASN A 9 2.53 -25.33 5.96
CA ASN A 9 2.71 -26.26 4.84
C ASN A 9 1.55 -26.22 3.85
N GLU A 10 0.29 -26.02 4.31
CA GLU A 10 -0.87 -25.84 3.42
C GLU A 10 -0.80 -24.52 2.65
N ILE A 11 -0.34 -23.44 3.29
CA ILE A 11 -0.15 -22.13 2.66
C ILE A 11 0.94 -22.21 1.59
N ASN A 12 2.07 -22.83 1.90
CA ASN A 12 3.17 -23.02 0.96
C ASN A 12 2.76 -23.88 -0.24
N LYS A 13 2.02 -24.97 -0.01
CA LYS A 13 1.50 -25.84 -1.07
C LYS A 13 0.48 -25.14 -1.98
N LYS A 14 -0.32 -24.20 -1.41
CA LYS A 14 -1.22 -23.34 -2.20
C LYS A 14 -0.49 -22.30 -3.04
N ASN A 15 0.66 -21.81 -2.55
CA ASN A 15 1.48 -20.85 -3.28
C ASN A 15 2.25 -21.52 -4.42
N GLU A 16 2.82 -22.72 -4.20
CA GLU A 16 3.46 -23.53 -5.24
C GLU A 16 2.47 -23.94 -6.36
N ALA A 17 1.21 -24.23 -6.03
CA ALA A 17 0.18 -24.52 -7.01
C ALA A 17 -0.28 -23.30 -7.84
N LYS A 18 0.00 -22.08 -7.38
CA LYS A 18 -0.26 -20.84 -8.12
C LYS A 18 0.87 -20.47 -9.09
N GLU A 19 2.10 -20.85 -8.80
CA GLU A 19 3.24 -20.62 -9.70
C GLU A 19 3.23 -21.53 -10.95
N THR A 20 2.55 -22.68 -10.90
CA THR A 20 2.55 -23.65 -12.01
C THR A 20 1.54 -23.31 -13.12
N VAL A 21 0.73 -22.26 -13.00
CA VAL A 21 -0.30 -21.89 -13.99
C VAL A 21 0.13 -20.72 -14.90
N GLU A 22 1.29 -20.12 -14.67
CA GLU A 22 1.77 -18.93 -15.42
C GLU A 22 2.80 -19.23 -16.53
N GLN A 23 3.04 -20.49 -16.92
CA GLN A 23 3.96 -20.82 -18.01
C GLN A 23 3.25 -21.48 -19.19
N THR A 24 2.74 -20.67 -20.11
CA THR A 24 2.79 -20.91 -21.57
C THR A 24 2.44 -19.62 -22.30
N VAL A 25 3.43 -18.76 -22.49
CA VAL A 25 3.43 -17.78 -23.58
C VAL A 25 4.73 -18.00 -24.35
N GLU A 26 4.58 -18.44 -25.62
CA GLU A 26 5.64 -18.64 -26.57
C GLU A 26 6.49 -17.37 -26.72
N VAL A 27 7.82 -17.56 -26.65
CA VAL A 27 8.83 -16.52 -26.79
C VAL A 27 9.13 -16.36 -28.30
N PRO A 28 9.02 -15.16 -28.88
CA PRO A 28 9.70 -14.85 -30.11
C PRO A 28 11.15 -14.48 -29.84
N GLU A 29 12.04 -15.00 -30.69
CA GLU A 29 13.49 -14.94 -30.61
C GLU A 29 14.09 -13.53 -30.58
N GLU A 30 15.28 -13.47 -30.00
CA GLU A 30 16.32 -12.46 -29.85
C GLU A 30 16.33 -11.25 -30.81
N GLY A 31 16.31 -10.08 -30.17
CA GLY A 31 16.72 -8.80 -30.72
C GLY A 31 17.16 -7.85 -29.63
N ASP A 32 18.47 -7.57 -29.61
CA ASP A 32 19.15 -6.47 -28.93
C ASP A 32 18.68 -6.15 -27.47
N GLY A 33 19.32 -6.76 -26.52
CA GLY A 33 19.54 -6.43 -25.07
C GLY A 33 18.54 -5.59 -24.26
N LYS A 34 17.43 -5.12 -24.80
CA LYS A 34 16.43 -4.30 -24.12
C LYS A 34 15.19 -5.12 -23.82
N LYS A 35 14.96 -5.36 -22.54
CA LYS A 35 13.70 -5.98 -22.04
C LYS A 35 12.47 -5.32 -22.67
N SER A 36 11.50 -6.11 -23.10
CA SER A 36 10.23 -5.63 -23.64
C SER A 36 9.47 -4.78 -22.61
N PHE A 37 8.50 -4.00 -23.05
CA PHE A 37 7.66 -3.22 -22.13
C PHE A 37 6.92 -4.13 -21.14
N ALA A 38 6.40 -5.28 -21.61
CA ALA A 38 5.68 -6.25 -20.79
C ALA A 38 6.59 -6.85 -19.70
N GLU A 39 7.81 -7.24 -20.04
CA GLU A 39 8.79 -7.77 -19.08
C GLU A 39 9.17 -6.73 -18.01
N ARG A 40 9.37 -5.49 -18.40
CA ARG A 40 9.65 -4.40 -17.45
C ARG A 40 8.48 -4.14 -16.49
N MET A 41 7.25 -4.24 -16.99
CA MET A 41 6.06 -4.08 -16.14
C MET A 41 5.87 -5.27 -15.21
N ALA A 42 6.11 -6.50 -15.68
CA ALA A 42 6.07 -7.70 -14.84
C ALA A 42 7.14 -7.65 -13.75
N GLU A 43 8.37 -7.23 -14.08
CA GLU A 43 9.45 -7.06 -13.11
C GLU A 43 9.12 -6.02 -12.04
N LYS A 44 8.60 -4.85 -12.43
CA LYS A 44 8.14 -3.83 -11.46
C LYS A 44 7.04 -4.34 -10.56
N LYS A 45 6.09 -5.09 -11.10
CA LYS A 45 5.01 -5.71 -10.34
C LYS A 45 5.58 -6.72 -9.32
N SER A 46 6.50 -7.58 -9.74
CA SER A 46 7.20 -8.52 -8.86
C SER A 46 7.95 -7.80 -7.73
N GLN A 47 8.67 -6.72 -8.06
CA GLN A 47 9.34 -5.87 -7.07
C GLN A 47 8.35 -5.27 -6.06
N CYS A 48 7.17 -4.83 -6.49
CA CYS A 48 6.14 -4.33 -5.57
C CYS A 48 5.71 -5.41 -4.58
N TYR A 49 5.46 -6.64 -5.03
CA TYR A 49 5.05 -7.73 -4.13
C TYR A 49 6.16 -8.11 -3.16
N ALA A 50 7.41 -8.22 -3.59
CA ALA A 50 8.54 -8.46 -2.70
C ALA A 50 8.68 -7.35 -1.63
N MET A 51 8.54 -6.07 -2.04
CA MET A 51 8.55 -4.96 -1.08
C MET A 51 7.37 -5.00 -0.10
N ILE A 52 6.19 -5.47 -0.51
CA ILE A 52 5.03 -5.63 0.38
C ILE A 52 5.32 -6.68 1.44
N ASP A 53 5.90 -7.83 1.07
CA ASP A 53 6.23 -8.91 1.99
C ASP A 53 7.26 -8.45 3.02
N ASP A 54 8.33 -7.80 2.59
CA ASP A 54 9.36 -7.22 3.45
C ASP A 54 8.78 -6.13 4.37
N ALA A 55 7.95 -5.22 3.82
CA ALA A 55 7.33 -4.16 4.59
C ALA A 55 6.34 -4.69 5.64
N CYS A 56 5.62 -5.76 5.32
CA CYS A 56 4.71 -6.43 6.25
C CYS A 56 5.47 -6.94 7.48
N LEU A 57 6.57 -7.66 7.27
CA LEU A 57 7.43 -8.16 8.36
C LEU A 57 8.06 -7.00 9.14
N ASN A 58 8.56 -5.98 8.44
CA ASN A 58 9.17 -4.81 9.07
C ASN A 58 8.18 -4.01 9.91
N SER A 59 6.92 -3.86 9.46
CA SER A 59 5.89 -3.09 10.15
C SER A 59 5.58 -3.61 11.56
N VAL A 60 5.76 -4.91 11.80
CA VAL A 60 5.50 -5.56 13.10
C VAL A 60 6.77 -5.92 13.87
N SER A 61 7.95 -5.59 13.34
CA SER A 61 9.23 -5.94 13.96
C SER A 61 9.53 -5.15 15.24
N SER A 62 8.92 -3.98 15.42
CA SER A 62 9.01 -3.14 16.63
C SER A 62 7.75 -2.31 16.83
N ALA A 63 7.53 -1.84 18.06
CA ALA A 63 6.43 -0.92 18.38
C ALA A 63 6.52 0.40 17.61
N ASP A 64 7.73 0.89 17.34
CA ASP A 64 7.94 2.14 16.59
C ASP A 64 7.63 1.96 15.10
N ASN A 65 8.03 0.83 14.51
CA ASN A 65 7.68 0.51 13.13
C ASN A 65 6.17 0.34 12.96
N LEU A 66 5.52 -0.34 13.89
CA LEU A 66 4.07 -0.48 13.87
C LEU A 66 3.37 0.88 13.97
N ARG A 67 3.81 1.75 14.88
CA ARG A 67 3.28 3.12 15.02
C ARG A 67 3.47 3.92 13.73
N GLN A 68 4.65 3.84 13.12
CA GLN A 68 4.95 4.54 11.87
C GLN A 68 4.06 4.03 10.73
N PHE A 69 3.92 2.71 10.58
CA PHE A 69 3.04 2.10 9.59
C PHE A 69 1.58 2.54 9.78
N LEU A 70 1.06 2.50 11.01
CA LEU A 70 -0.30 2.95 11.31
C LEU A 70 -0.49 4.44 11.02
N THR A 71 0.55 5.25 11.22
CA THR A 71 0.55 6.68 10.86
C THR A 71 0.46 6.86 9.34
N VAL A 72 1.18 6.06 8.55
CA VAL A 72 1.06 6.05 7.09
C VAL A 72 -0.34 5.62 6.68
N GLN A 73 -0.84 4.50 7.21
CA GLN A 73 -2.17 3.98 6.88
C GLN A 73 -3.28 5.01 7.19
N SER A 74 -3.17 5.75 8.29
CA SER A 74 -4.17 6.77 8.67
C SER A 74 -4.21 7.97 7.72
N ARG A 75 -3.07 8.32 7.09
CA ARG A 75 -3.00 9.37 6.06
C ARG A 75 -3.59 8.92 4.72
N PHE A 76 -3.47 7.61 4.43
CA PHE A 76 -3.88 6.98 3.18
C PHE A 76 -5.06 6.04 3.38
N ASP A 77 -6.11 6.51 4.06
CA ASP A 77 -7.33 5.74 4.42
C ASP A 77 -8.08 5.14 3.22
N LYS A 78 -7.94 5.75 2.03
CA LYS A 78 -8.54 5.29 0.78
C LYS A 78 -7.68 4.30 -0.01
N TYR A 79 -6.44 4.06 0.43
CA TYR A 79 -5.53 3.13 -0.21
C TYR A 79 -5.67 1.74 0.40
N SER A 80 -5.41 0.70 -0.41
CA SER A 80 -5.34 -0.67 0.10
C SER A 80 -4.18 -0.84 1.08
N LEU A 81 -4.26 -1.85 1.95
CA LEU A 81 -3.18 -2.21 2.86
C LEU A 81 -1.85 -2.39 2.11
N ASN A 82 -1.86 -3.07 0.95
CA ASN A 82 -0.68 -3.27 0.12
C ASN A 82 -0.04 -1.96 -0.32
N ASN A 83 -0.84 -0.98 -0.72
CA ASN A 83 -0.32 0.34 -1.10
C ASN A 83 0.18 1.13 0.10
N ALA A 84 -0.44 1.02 1.27
CA ALA A 84 0.07 1.63 2.49
C ALA A 84 1.42 1.03 2.91
N LEU A 85 1.61 -0.29 2.76
CA LEU A 85 2.90 -0.97 2.97
C LEU A 85 3.95 -0.50 1.97
N LEU A 86 3.60 -0.35 0.68
CA LEU A 86 4.51 0.19 -0.34
C LEU A 86 4.94 1.64 -0.02
N ILE A 87 4.02 2.48 0.43
CA ILE A 87 4.32 3.85 0.84
C ILE A 87 5.19 3.85 2.10
N PHE A 88 4.86 3.03 3.09
CA PHE A 88 5.65 2.87 4.31
C PHE A 88 7.10 2.46 4.02
N ALA A 89 7.31 1.51 3.10
CA ALA A 89 8.63 1.03 2.72
C ALA A 89 9.47 2.06 1.95
N GLN A 90 8.83 2.87 1.07
CA GLN A 90 9.55 3.72 0.12
C GLN A 90 9.59 5.18 0.54
N LYS A 91 8.52 5.70 1.14
CA LYS A 91 8.38 7.11 1.54
C LYS A 91 7.40 7.27 2.72
N PRO A 92 7.80 6.90 3.94
CA PRO A 92 6.91 6.90 5.12
C PRO A 92 6.44 8.29 5.55
N ASP A 93 7.09 9.34 5.09
CA ASP A 93 6.73 10.75 5.30
C ASP A 93 5.73 11.30 4.28
N ALA A 94 5.41 10.53 3.22
CA ALA A 94 4.46 10.95 2.21
C ALA A 94 3.10 11.32 2.81
N VAL A 95 2.45 12.34 2.22
CA VAL A 95 1.14 12.84 2.69
C VAL A 95 0.08 12.91 1.61
N LYS A 96 0.47 13.09 0.34
CA LYS A 96 -0.46 13.14 -0.80
C LYS A 96 0.25 12.70 -2.06
N VAL A 97 -0.12 11.55 -2.60
CA VAL A 97 0.54 10.98 -3.77
C VAL A 97 -0.36 10.97 -5.00
N LYS A 98 0.25 11.30 -6.14
CA LYS A 98 -0.38 11.22 -7.47
C LYS A 98 0.67 10.80 -8.50
N ASP A 99 0.19 10.27 -9.62
CA ASP A 99 1.05 10.04 -10.79
C ASP A 99 1.40 11.36 -11.51
N PHE A 100 2.32 11.26 -12.46
CA PHE A 100 2.77 12.41 -13.25
C PHE A 100 1.61 13.13 -13.96
N ASP A 101 0.72 12.37 -14.61
CA ASP A 101 -0.38 12.94 -15.39
C ASP A 101 -1.43 13.61 -14.49
N ALA A 102 -1.66 13.07 -13.30
CA ALA A 102 -2.57 13.66 -12.33
C ALA A 102 -2.01 14.96 -11.72
N TRP A 103 -0.70 15.04 -11.46
CA TRP A 103 -0.07 16.30 -11.06
C TRP A 103 -0.11 17.33 -12.17
N LYS A 104 0.17 16.93 -13.41
CA LYS A 104 0.11 17.81 -14.59
C LYS A 104 -1.29 18.35 -14.85
N LYS A 105 -2.33 17.56 -14.58
CA LYS A 105 -3.73 18.00 -14.67
C LYS A 105 -4.08 19.13 -13.69
N ASP A 106 -3.40 19.15 -12.56
CA ASP A 106 -3.55 20.19 -11.54
C ASP A 106 -2.63 21.41 -11.81
N ASP A 107 -1.97 21.48 -12.97
CA ASP A 107 -0.95 22.49 -13.33
C ASP A 107 0.25 22.51 -12.35
N ILE A 108 0.56 21.38 -11.73
CA ILE A 108 1.64 21.23 -10.78
C ILE A 108 2.81 20.47 -11.42
N SER A 109 3.99 21.06 -11.43
CA SER A 109 5.20 20.48 -12.00
C SER A 109 5.94 19.61 -10.97
N ILE A 110 6.57 18.54 -11.46
CA ILE A 110 7.48 17.72 -10.64
C ILE A 110 8.81 18.45 -10.48
N LYS A 111 9.34 18.52 -9.26
CA LYS A 111 10.63 19.15 -8.99
C LYS A 111 11.75 18.43 -9.73
N LYS A 112 12.73 19.17 -10.22
CA LYS A 112 13.90 18.59 -10.89
C LYS A 112 14.66 17.68 -9.93
N GLY A 113 14.89 16.43 -10.35
CA GLY A 113 15.59 15.43 -9.55
C GLY A 113 14.72 14.67 -8.55
N ALA A 114 13.42 14.96 -8.47
CA ALA A 114 12.48 14.18 -7.67
C ALA A 114 12.45 12.71 -8.10
N LYS A 115 12.38 11.80 -7.13
CA LYS A 115 12.33 10.37 -7.36
C LYS A 115 10.91 9.85 -7.17
N SER A 116 10.38 9.19 -8.19
CA SER A 116 9.11 8.48 -8.06
C SER A 116 9.28 7.22 -7.23
N PHE A 117 8.20 6.77 -6.62
CA PHE A 117 8.08 5.47 -5.99
C PHE A 117 6.86 4.71 -6.51
N MET A 118 6.76 3.41 -6.21
CA MET A 118 5.78 2.54 -6.85
C MET A 118 4.60 2.24 -5.93
N ILE A 119 3.39 2.24 -6.51
CA ILE A 119 2.18 1.69 -5.91
C ILE A 119 1.53 0.71 -6.88
N LEU A 120 0.53 -0.05 -6.42
CA LEU A 120 -0.27 -0.95 -7.24
C LEU A 120 -1.58 -0.25 -7.64
N GLU A 121 -1.83 -0.12 -8.94
CA GLU A 121 -3.08 0.39 -9.50
C GLU A 121 -3.93 -0.77 -10.02
N PRO A 122 -5.26 -0.82 -9.71
CA PRO A 122 -6.14 -1.82 -10.28
C PRO A 122 -6.15 -1.77 -11.81
N SER A 123 -5.91 -2.90 -12.44
CA SER A 123 -5.91 -3.06 -13.89
C SER A 123 -6.68 -4.33 -14.25
N PRO A 124 -8.02 -4.29 -14.29
CA PRO A 124 -8.81 -5.46 -14.64
C PRO A 124 -8.53 -5.91 -16.07
N TYR A 125 -8.46 -7.22 -16.28
CA TYR A 125 -8.19 -7.82 -17.57
C TYR A 125 -9.21 -8.92 -17.89
N LYS A 126 -9.42 -9.20 -19.18
CA LYS A 126 -10.28 -10.29 -19.63
C LYS A 126 -9.44 -11.56 -19.74
N GLY A 127 -9.80 -12.58 -18.95
CA GLY A 127 -9.14 -13.86 -18.98
C GLY A 127 -9.49 -14.70 -20.22
N THR A 128 -8.81 -15.82 -20.39
CA THR A 128 -9.08 -16.80 -21.46
C THR A 128 -10.44 -17.47 -21.32
N ASP A 129 -11.01 -17.46 -20.11
CA ASP A 129 -12.37 -17.89 -19.79
C ASP A 129 -13.46 -16.87 -20.20
N GLY A 130 -13.06 -15.75 -20.81
CA GLY A 130 -13.95 -14.66 -21.22
C GLY A 130 -14.44 -13.76 -20.07
N LYS A 131 -14.08 -14.03 -18.81
CA LYS A 131 -14.49 -13.26 -17.63
C LYS A 131 -13.50 -12.15 -17.32
N MET A 132 -14.00 -11.11 -16.62
CA MET A 132 -13.15 -10.05 -16.11
C MET A 132 -12.49 -10.48 -14.80
N HIS A 133 -11.15 -10.43 -14.77
CA HIS A 133 -10.34 -10.71 -13.60
C HIS A 133 -9.76 -9.43 -13.02
N ARG A 134 -9.52 -9.43 -11.69
CA ARG A 134 -8.83 -8.33 -11.02
C ARG A 134 -7.32 -8.51 -11.19
N GLY A 135 -6.72 -7.58 -11.90
CA GLY A 135 -5.27 -7.47 -11.98
C GLY A 135 -4.78 -6.18 -11.34
N TYR A 136 -3.47 -6.06 -11.19
CA TYR A 136 -2.80 -4.85 -10.71
C TYR A 136 -1.55 -4.61 -11.53
N ASN A 137 -1.27 -3.34 -11.82
CA ASN A 137 -0.03 -2.90 -12.44
C ASN A 137 0.76 -2.02 -11.47
N ALA A 138 2.08 -2.08 -11.54
CA ALA A 138 2.93 -1.13 -10.85
C ALA A 138 2.82 0.24 -11.51
N LYS A 139 2.57 1.28 -10.72
CA LYS A 139 2.46 2.67 -11.15
C LYS A 139 3.42 3.56 -10.38
N ASN A 140 4.16 4.39 -11.08
CA ASN A 140 5.04 5.37 -10.47
C ASN A 140 4.23 6.58 -10.00
N VAL A 141 4.47 7.03 -8.78
CA VAL A 141 3.82 8.19 -8.17
C VAL A 141 4.86 9.11 -7.53
N PHE A 142 4.46 10.35 -7.27
CA PHE A 142 5.24 11.37 -6.56
C PHE A 142 4.41 11.90 -5.41
N ASP A 143 5.07 12.16 -4.28
CA ASP A 143 4.44 12.84 -3.16
C ASP A 143 4.37 14.36 -3.41
N ILE A 144 3.47 15.03 -2.71
CA ILE A 144 3.33 16.48 -2.78
C ILE A 144 4.62 17.23 -2.41
N SER A 145 5.47 16.65 -1.56
CA SER A 145 6.79 17.22 -1.23
C SER A 145 7.77 17.20 -2.41
N ASP A 146 7.53 16.36 -3.43
CA ASP A 146 8.36 16.20 -4.63
C ASP A 146 7.89 17.07 -5.80
N VAL A 147 6.87 17.90 -5.62
CA VAL A 147 6.29 18.74 -6.66
C VAL A 147 6.28 20.20 -6.26
N GLU A 148 6.12 21.10 -7.24
CA GLU A 148 6.02 22.55 -7.04
C GLU A 148 4.56 22.92 -6.70
N ALA A 149 4.04 22.34 -5.62
CA ALA A 149 2.68 22.60 -5.17
C ALA A 149 2.64 23.87 -4.29
N PRO A 150 1.57 24.70 -4.42
CA PRO A 150 1.32 25.78 -3.50
C PRO A 150 0.98 25.24 -2.10
N GLU A 151 1.20 26.05 -1.06
CA GLU A 151 1.00 25.61 0.33
C GLU A 151 -0.43 25.14 0.63
N GLU A 152 -1.42 25.74 -0.03
CA GLU A 152 -2.83 25.41 0.08
C GLU A 152 -3.16 24.01 -0.47
N ALA A 153 -2.32 23.45 -1.33
CA ALA A 153 -2.50 22.11 -1.89
C ALA A 153 -2.15 20.99 -0.90
N PHE A 154 -1.39 21.33 0.18
CA PHE A 154 -1.04 20.37 1.22
C PHE A 154 -2.27 19.96 2.03
N PRO A 155 -2.39 18.67 2.41
CA PRO A 155 -3.48 18.22 3.24
C PRO A 155 -3.50 18.97 4.58
N GLN A 156 -4.59 19.66 4.85
CA GLN A 156 -4.78 20.30 6.14
C GLN A 156 -5.29 19.27 7.15
N PRO A 157 -4.81 19.28 8.41
CA PRO A 157 -5.34 18.42 9.45
C PRO A 157 -6.83 18.71 9.63
N LYS A 158 -7.67 17.68 9.50
CA LYS A 158 -9.10 17.83 9.79
C LYS A 158 -9.25 18.01 11.30
N PRO A 159 -9.87 19.10 11.77
CA PRO A 159 -10.15 19.24 13.19
C PRO A 159 -11.20 18.19 13.58
N TYR A 160 -10.82 17.25 14.43
CA TYR A 160 -11.78 16.32 15.03
C TYR A 160 -12.38 16.98 16.27
N GLU A 161 -13.70 17.05 16.31
CA GLU A 161 -14.38 17.38 17.56
C GLU A 161 -14.14 16.24 18.57
N GLN A 162 -13.39 16.52 19.62
CA GLN A 162 -13.05 15.54 20.64
C GLN A 162 -14.29 14.79 21.18
N LYS A 163 -15.42 15.48 21.30
CA LYS A 163 -16.69 14.90 21.72
C LYS A 163 -17.20 13.82 20.76
N LYS A 164 -17.09 14.04 19.45
CA LYS A 164 -17.49 13.05 18.42
C LYS A 164 -16.56 11.85 18.42
N LEU A 165 -15.24 12.08 18.61
CA LEU A 165 -14.28 10.99 18.69
C LEU A 165 -14.54 10.10 19.90
N VAL A 166 -14.76 10.68 21.07
CA VAL A 166 -15.10 9.94 22.30
C VAL A 166 -16.42 9.18 22.13
N ALA A 167 -17.46 9.82 21.54
CA ALA A 167 -18.73 9.16 21.27
C ALA A 167 -18.58 7.95 20.33
N ALA A 168 -17.77 8.06 19.27
CA ALA A 168 -17.48 6.95 18.36
C ALA A 168 -16.74 5.82 19.06
N LEU A 169 -15.71 6.11 19.86
CA LEU A 169 -14.97 5.12 20.65
C LEU A 169 -15.86 4.37 21.64
N VAL A 170 -16.77 5.09 22.32
CA VAL A 170 -17.73 4.47 23.25
C VAL A 170 -18.73 3.60 22.50
N HIS A 171 -19.22 4.04 21.33
CA HIS A 171 -20.18 3.28 20.52
C HIS A 171 -19.59 1.96 19.97
N GLU A 172 -18.34 1.99 19.54
CA GLU A 172 -17.65 0.83 18.95
C GLU A 172 -16.96 -0.05 20.02
N ALA A 173 -17.02 0.31 21.30
CA ALA A 173 -16.38 -0.47 22.36
C ALA A 173 -17.02 -1.87 22.48
N PRO A 174 -16.23 -2.96 22.48
CA PRO A 174 -16.75 -4.33 22.56
C PRO A 174 -17.37 -4.67 23.93
N VAL A 175 -17.21 -3.77 24.89
CA VAL A 175 -17.77 -3.88 26.27
C VAL A 175 -18.46 -2.58 26.66
N PRO A 176 -19.48 -2.63 27.55
CA PRO A 176 -20.15 -1.43 27.99
C PRO A 176 -19.18 -0.47 28.73
N VAL A 177 -19.04 0.74 28.20
CA VAL A 177 -18.23 1.80 28.83
C VAL A 177 -19.07 2.54 29.85
N ARG A 178 -18.58 2.61 31.09
CA ARG A 178 -19.23 3.33 32.19
C ARG A 178 -18.33 4.46 32.71
N LYS A 179 -18.91 5.56 33.07
CA LYS A 179 -18.16 6.64 33.72
C LYS A 179 -17.75 6.15 35.14
N ALA A 180 -16.47 6.30 35.48
CA ALA A 180 -16.02 6.04 36.84
C ALA A 180 -16.64 7.05 37.79
N GLU A 181 -17.20 6.58 38.90
CA GLU A 181 -17.78 7.44 39.93
C GLU A 181 -16.71 8.09 40.82
N GLN A 182 -15.50 7.52 40.84
CA GLN A 182 -14.35 8.06 41.57
C GLN A 182 -13.16 8.18 40.62
N SER A 183 -12.33 9.21 40.82
CA SER A 183 -11.03 9.35 40.14
C SER A 183 -10.18 8.15 40.49
N LEU A 184 -9.73 7.39 39.47
CA LEU A 184 -8.70 6.39 39.65
C LEU A 184 -7.44 7.16 40.05
N GLY A 185 -7.06 7.09 41.32
CA GLY A 185 -5.92 7.80 41.86
C GLY A 185 -4.65 7.46 41.09
N GLU A 186 -3.80 8.48 40.90
CA GLU A 186 -2.45 8.31 40.39
C GLU A 186 -1.68 7.37 41.33
N HIS A 187 -1.17 6.27 40.76
CA HIS A 187 -0.21 5.36 41.41
C HIS A 187 1.16 5.52 40.73
#